data_a5632f3032d4b1faa806207bab4963ba
#
_entry.id   a5632f3032d4b1faa806207bab4963ba
#
_cell.length_a   1.000
_cell.length_b   1.000
_cell.length_c   1.000
_cell.angle_alpha   90.00
_cell.angle_beta   90.00
_cell.angle_gamma   90.00
#
_symmetry.space_group_name_H-M   'P 1'
#
loop_
_entity.id
_entity.type
_entity.pdbx_description
1 polymer ?
#
loop_
_entity_poly.entity_id
_entity_poly.type
_entity_poly.pdbx_seq_one_letter_code
_entity_poly.pdbx_strand_id
1 'polypeptide(L)'
;GDGNNFVRTMTSLADRGISPSVVGDQFGRLTFSADLAAGIAHLVDTGAPSGVYNLTNAGPTMSWAGIAKRVFELRGRPATDVTEVTTAEYFAGKTMAPRPVHSTLDLTKLTSVGFTPADADTRLVEYLAE
;
A
#
# COMPACT_ATOMS: atom_id res chain seq x y z
N GLY A 1 -14.23 -3.88 3.18
CA GLY A 1 -14.41 -5.03 2.27
C GLY A 1 -14.02 -6.33 2.94
N ASP A 2 -14.70 -7.40 2.59
CA ASP A 2 -14.54 -8.71 3.29
C ASP A 2 -13.44 -9.58 2.68
N GLY A 3 -12.75 -9.10 1.66
CA GLY A 3 -11.68 -9.81 0.98
C GLY A 3 -10.38 -9.86 1.78
N ASN A 4 -9.53 -10.83 1.44
CA ASN A 4 -8.17 -10.91 1.99
C ASN A 4 -7.27 -9.88 1.27
N ASN A 5 -6.38 -9.23 2.03
CA ASN A 5 -5.38 -8.32 1.51
C ASN A 5 -4.16 -8.26 2.44
N PHE A 6 -3.10 -7.61 1.99
CA PHE A 6 -1.84 -7.55 2.73
C PHE A 6 -2.01 -6.91 4.12
N VAL A 7 -2.75 -5.80 4.23
CA VAL A 7 -2.96 -5.11 5.52
C VAL A 7 -3.70 -6.01 6.51
N ARG A 8 -4.77 -6.66 6.07
CA ARG A 8 -5.50 -7.63 6.91
C ARG A 8 -4.65 -8.80 7.34
N THR A 9 -3.83 -9.32 6.43
CA THR A 9 -2.89 -10.40 6.76
C THR A 9 -1.92 -9.96 7.84
N MET A 10 -1.32 -8.79 7.72
CA MET A 10 -0.40 -8.25 8.74
C MET A 10 -1.11 -7.98 10.07
N THR A 11 -2.32 -7.45 10.04
CA THR A 11 -3.15 -7.26 11.24
C THR A 11 -3.39 -8.59 11.96
N SER A 12 -3.80 -9.61 11.23
CA SER A 12 -4.02 -10.96 11.79
C SER A 12 -2.75 -11.54 12.40
N LEU A 13 -1.61 -11.39 11.75
CA LEU A 13 -0.33 -11.86 12.30
C LEU A 13 0.04 -11.11 13.58
N ALA A 14 -0.16 -9.79 13.60
CA ALA A 14 0.09 -8.97 14.77
C ALA A 14 -0.79 -9.41 15.96
N ASP A 15 -2.09 -9.59 15.72
CA ASP A 15 -3.05 -9.97 16.76
C ASP A 15 -2.81 -11.40 17.30
N ARG A 16 -2.27 -12.29 16.47
CA ARG A 16 -1.93 -13.68 16.87
C ARG A 16 -0.54 -13.83 17.48
N GLY A 17 0.21 -12.74 17.65
CA GLY A 17 1.56 -12.78 18.22
C GLY A 17 2.62 -13.39 17.29
N ILE A 18 2.39 -13.45 16.00
CA ILE A 18 3.32 -14.00 15.01
C ILE A 18 4.25 -12.90 14.52
N SER A 19 5.54 -13.23 14.34
CA SER A 19 6.57 -12.31 13.84
C SER A 19 6.99 -12.73 12.41
N PRO A 20 6.46 -12.06 11.37
CA PRO A 20 6.70 -12.46 9.98
C PRO A 20 8.02 -11.94 9.43
N SER A 21 8.48 -12.57 8.34
CA SER A 21 9.49 -12.03 7.45
C SER A 21 8.82 -11.38 6.25
N VAL A 22 9.14 -10.13 5.97
CA VAL A 22 8.51 -9.34 4.90
C VAL A 22 9.56 -8.70 3.99
N VAL A 23 9.29 -8.71 2.70
CA VAL A 23 10.18 -8.14 1.68
C VAL A 23 10.37 -6.64 1.90
N GLY A 24 11.63 -6.21 1.95
CA GLY A 24 12.02 -4.82 2.20
C GLY A 24 12.64 -4.10 1.00
N ASP A 25 12.80 -4.76 -0.15
CA ASP A 25 13.41 -4.21 -1.35
C ASP A 25 12.43 -4.04 -2.53
N GLN A 26 11.13 -4.03 -2.24
CA GLN A 26 10.08 -3.65 -3.18
C GLN A 26 9.29 -2.48 -2.58
N PHE A 27 9.21 -1.38 -3.33
CA PHE A 27 8.68 -0.10 -2.88
C PHE A 27 7.46 0.32 -3.68
N GLY A 28 6.49 0.91 -3.02
CA GLY A 28 5.27 1.43 -3.62
C GLY A 28 4.44 2.17 -2.58
N ARG A 29 3.16 2.31 -2.88
CA ARG A 29 2.19 2.90 -1.96
C ARG A 29 0.95 2.02 -1.88
N LEU A 30 0.31 1.98 -0.72
CA LEU A 30 -1.01 1.37 -0.59
C LEU A 30 -2.04 2.14 -1.43
N THR A 31 -3.03 1.42 -1.92
CA THR A 31 -4.15 2.00 -2.67
C THR A 31 -5.45 1.49 -2.07
N PHE A 32 -6.30 2.41 -1.66
CA PHE A 32 -7.59 2.11 -1.04
C PHE A 32 -8.71 2.26 -2.07
N SER A 33 -9.60 1.29 -2.12
CA SER A 33 -10.67 1.24 -3.13
C SER A 33 -11.62 2.43 -3.09
N ALA A 34 -11.88 2.98 -1.91
CA ALA A 34 -12.70 4.18 -1.76
C ALA A 34 -12.05 5.40 -2.45
N ASP A 35 -10.74 5.53 -2.37
CA ASP A 35 -10.01 6.62 -3.01
C ASP A 35 -9.92 6.43 -4.53
N LEU A 36 -9.83 5.17 -5.00
CA LEU A 36 -9.95 4.85 -6.43
C LEU A 36 -11.33 5.29 -6.97
N ALA A 37 -12.39 4.92 -6.25
CA ALA A 37 -13.76 5.30 -6.65
C ALA A 37 -13.93 6.82 -6.70
N ALA A 38 -13.43 7.53 -5.70
CA ALA A 38 -13.48 8.99 -5.66
C ALA A 38 -12.72 9.63 -6.83
N GLY A 39 -11.54 9.12 -7.16
CA GLY A 39 -10.74 9.60 -8.29
C GLY A 39 -11.42 9.38 -9.63
N ILE A 40 -11.99 8.19 -9.84
CA ILE A 40 -12.75 7.88 -11.06
C ILE A 40 -13.97 8.80 -11.19
N ALA A 41 -14.74 8.96 -10.12
CA ALA A 41 -15.89 9.86 -10.10
C ALA A 41 -15.49 11.30 -10.43
N HIS A 42 -14.40 11.80 -9.87
CA HIS A 42 -13.87 13.13 -10.17
C HIS A 42 -13.55 13.31 -11.67
N LEU A 43 -12.84 12.34 -12.27
CA LEU A 43 -12.47 12.41 -13.70
C LEU A 43 -13.72 12.42 -14.60
N VAL A 44 -14.75 11.65 -14.26
CA VAL A 44 -16.00 11.59 -15.02
C VAL A 44 -16.81 12.89 -14.80
N ASP A 45 -17.01 13.31 -13.56
CA ASP A 45 -17.87 14.45 -13.20
C ASP A 45 -17.29 15.79 -13.68
N THR A 46 -15.99 15.94 -13.72
CA THR A 46 -15.34 17.17 -14.18
C THR A 46 -15.09 17.19 -15.70
N GLY A 47 -15.40 16.10 -16.40
CA GLY A 47 -15.11 15.99 -17.83
C GLY A 47 -13.62 16.10 -18.16
N ALA A 48 -12.76 15.49 -17.35
CA ALA A 48 -11.32 15.52 -17.58
C ALA A 48 -10.97 15.00 -18.98
N PRO A 49 -9.90 15.54 -19.62
CA PRO A 49 -9.49 15.09 -20.96
C PRO A 49 -9.24 13.58 -20.99
N SER A 50 -9.63 12.92 -22.08
CA SER A 50 -9.38 11.49 -22.27
C SER A 50 -7.89 11.19 -22.22
N GLY A 51 -7.54 10.01 -21.71
CA GLY A 51 -6.16 9.57 -21.62
C GLY A 51 -5.93 8.60 -20.47
N VAL A 52 -4.66 8.29 -20.22
CA VAL A 52 -4.25 7.43 -19.11
C VAL A 52 -3.92 8.31 -17.90
N TYR A 53 -4.52 7.97 -16.76
CA TYR A 53 -4.27 8.60 -15.49
C TYR A 53 -3.79 7.54 -14.49
N ASN A 54 -2.63 7.76 -13.88
CA ASN A 54 -2.22 6.96 -12.73
C ASN A 54 -3.06 7.36 -11.52
N LEU A 55 -3.59 6.38 -10.82
CA LEU A 55 -4.45 6.62 -9.65
C LEU A 55 -4.08 5.68 -8.52
N THR A 56 -3.58 6.25 -7.43
CA THR A 56 -3.26 5.59 -6.17
C THR A 56 -3.35 6.61 -5.04
N ASN A 57 -3.20 6.19 -3.79
CA ASN A 57 -3.09 7.14 -2.69
C ASN A 57 -1.75 7.89 -2.74
N ALA A 58 -1.73 9.08 -2.19
CA ALA A 58 -0.54 9.90 -2.03
C ALA A 58 0.27 9.46 -0.80
N GLY A 59 1.34 10.18 -0.51
CA GLY A 59 2.21 9.93 0.65
C GLY A 59 3.57 9.36 0.26
N PRO A 60 4.42 9.09 1.27
CA PRO A 60 5.75 8.57 1.01
C PRO A 60 5.71 7.17 0.41
N THR A 61 6.69 6.87 -0.44
CA THR A 61 6.94 5.52 -0.92
C THR A 61 7.45 4.65 0.22
N MET A 62 6.87 3.47 0.38
CA MET A 62 7.24 2.52 1.44
C MET A 62 7.51 1.14 0.86
N SER A 63 8.40 0.38 1.49
CA SER A 63 8.55 -1.05 1.21
C SER A 63 7.40 -1.84 1.84
N TRP A 64 7.18 -3.08 1.39
CA TRP A 64 6.22 -3.98 2.04
C TRP A 64 6.56 -4.19 3.53
N ALA A 65 7.86 -4.36 3.85
CA ALA A 65 8.30 -4.44 5.24
C ALA A 65 7.98 -3.16 6.02
N GLY A 66 8.17 -1.99 5.42
CA GLY A 66 7.81 -0.70 6.03
C GLY A 66 6.32 -0.60 6.35
N ILE A 67 5.47 -1.02 5.43
CA ILE A 67 4.02 -1.06 5.65
C ILE A 67 3.66 -2.05 6.76
N ALA A 68 4.25 -3.25 6.76
CA ALA A 68 4.04 -4.25 7.80
C ALA A 68 4.43 -3.72 9.20
N LYS A 69 5.57 -3.06 9.30
CA LYS A 69 6.03 -2.43 10.56
C LYS A 69 5.03 -1.38 11.04
N ARG A 70 4.51 -0.56 10.13
CA ARG A 70 3.50 0.45 10.47
C ARG A 70 2.20 -0.18 10.97
N VAL A 71 1.73 -1.25 10.34
CA VAL A 71 0.55 -2.00 10.81
C VAL A 71 0.79 -2.55 12.21
N PHE A 72 1.96 -3.13 12.48
CA PHE A 72 2.31 -3.66 13.79
C PHE A 72 2.30 -2.58 14.86
N GLU A 73 2.91 -1.42 14.59
CA GLU A 73 2.88 -0.26 15.51
C GLU A 73 1.45 0.19 15.82
N LEU A 74 0.59 0.27 14.81
CA LEU A 74 -0.82 0.65 14.98
C LEU A 74 -1.62 -0.40 15.77
N ARG A 75 -1.17 -1.65 15.78
CA ARG A 75 -1.76 -2.73 16.58
C ARG A 75 -1.11 -2.90 17.95
N GLY A 76 -0.24 -1.97 18.35
CA GLY A 76 0.42 -2.00 19.66
C GLY A 76 1.60 -2.96 19.78
N ARG A 77 2.16 -3.39 18.63
CA ARG A 77 3.34 -4.27 18.58
C ARG A 77 4.58 -3.52 18.05
N PRO A 78 5.79 -3.84 18.56
CA PRO A 78 6.99 -3.17 18.07
C PRO A 78 7.30 -3.51 16.62
N ALA A 79 7.79 -2.53 15.87
CA ALA A 79 8.21 -2.70 14.48
C ALA A 79 9.31 -3.78 14.32
N THR A 80 10.11 -4.00 15.36
CA THR A 80 11.17 -5.02 15.40
C THR A 80 10.66 -6.45 15.33
N ASP A 81 9.37 -6.67 15.55
CA ASP A 81 8.74 -7.98 15.38
C ASP A 81 8.61 -8.38 13.91
N VAL A 82 8.73 -7.42 12.99
CA VAL A 82 8.77 -7.67 11.55
C VAL A 82 10.23 -7.79 11.11
N THR A 83 10.60 -8.95 10.58
CA THR A 83 11.94 -9.18 10.02
C THR A 83 11.93 -8.77 8.54
N GLU A 84 12.84 -7.89 8.19
CA GLU A 84 13.01 -7.43 6.80
C GLU A 84 13.93 -8.38 6.05
N VAL A 85 13.50 -8.86 4.89
CA VAL A 85 14.26 -9.74 4.00
C VAL A 85 14.27 -9.20 2.59
N THR A 86 15.23 -9.64 1.77
CA THR A 86 15.24 -9.30 0.35
C THR A 86 14.26 -10.18 -0.44
N THR A 87 13.88 -9.73 -1.65
CA THR A 87 13.08 -10.54 -2.57
C THR A 87 13.78 -11.87 -2.86
N ALA A 88 15.10 -11.84 -3.09
CA ALA A 88 15.88 -13.04 -3.36
C ALA A 88 15.86 -14.03 -2.19
N GLU A 89 15.97 -13.56 -0.97
CA GLU A 89 15.91 -14.40 0.24
C GLU A 89 14.52 -15.01 0.44
N TYR A 90 13.47 -14.20 0.29
CA TYR A 90 12.08 -14.63 0.50
C TYR A 90 11.64 -15.70 -0.49
N PHE A 91 12.05 -15.56 -1.76
CA PHE A 91 11.67 -16.47 -2.85
C PHE A 91 12.77 -17.45 -3.21
N ALA A 92 13.81 -17.62 -2.37
CA ALA A 92 14.86 -18.61 -2.62
C ALA A 92 14.28 -20.01 -2.86
N GLY A 93 14.63 -20.62 -4.00
CA GLY A 93 14.13 -21.94 -4.40
C GLY A 93 12.68 -21.96 -4.90
N LYS A 94 12.03 -20.81 -5.04
CA LYS A 94 10.66 -20.70 -5.55
C LYS A 94 10.64 -20.04 -6.93
N THR A 95 9.74 -20.52 -7.80
CA THR A 95 9.45 -19.84 -9.07
C THR A 95 8.42 -18.75 -8.86
N MET A 96 8.75 -17.52 -9.28
CA MET A 96 7.85 -16.37 -9.16
C MET A 96 7.99 -15.46 -10.37
N ALA A 97 6.94 -14.70 -10.64
CA ALA A 97 7.01 -13.62 -11.63
C ALA A 97 7.95 -12.51 -11.13
N PRO A 98 8.81 -11.94 -12.00
CA PRO A 98 9.62 -10.78 -11.64
C PRO A 98 8.73 -9.61 -11.20
N ARG A 99 9.14 -8.94 -10.12
CA ARG A 99 8.44 -7.75 -9.62
C ARG A 99 9.38 -6.55 -9.64
N PRO A 100 8.88 -5.34 -9.99
CA PRO A 100 9.70 -4.15 -9.96
C PRO A 100 10.15 -3.82 -8.53
N VAL A 101 11.36 -3.26 -8.41
CA VAL A 101 11.85 -2.71 -7.14
C VAL A 101 11.03 -1.49 -6.75
N HIS A 102 10.72 -0.63 -7.71
CA HIS A 102 9.90 0.58 -7.50
C HIS A 102 8.64 0.52 -8.37
N SER A 103 7.48 0.56 -7.73
CA SER A 103 6.17 0.60 -8.40
C SER A 103 5.35 1.83 -8.04
N THR A 104 5.98 2.85 -7.44
CA THR A 104 5.31 4.10 -7.10
C THR A 104 4.87 4.84 -8.35
N LEU A 105 3.59 5.17 -8.43
CA LEU A 105 3.00 5.88 -9.56
C LEU A 105 3.17 7.40 -9.41
N ASP A 106 3.46 8.07 -10.51
CA ASP A 106 3.47 9.54 -10.59
C ASP A 106 2.02 10.05 -10.68
N LEU A 107 1.66 10.95 -9.78
CA LEU A 107 0.32 11.52 -9.65
C LEU A 107 0.18 12.93 -10.25
N THR A 108 1.22 13.43 -10.92
CA THR A 108 1.25 14.82 -11.44
C THR A 108 0.08 15.09 -12.38
N LYS A 109 -0.19 14.19 -13.32
CA LYS A 109 -1.29 14.35 -14.28
C LYS A 109 -2.66 14.39 -13.58
N LEU A 110 -2.88 13.52 -12.61
CA LEU A 110 -4.12 13.46 -11.83
C LEU A 110 -4.31 14.75 -11.03
N THR A 111 -3.26 15.22 -10.37
CA THR A 111 -3.28 16.47 -9.61
C THR A 111 -3.56 17.68 -10.52
N SER A 112 -3.03 17.68 -11.74
CA SER A 112 -3.24 18.76 -12.71
C SER A 112 -4.71 18.95 -13.15
N VAL A 113 -5.53 17.92 -13.01
CA VAL A 113 -6.98 17.97 -13.29
C VAL A 113 -7.83 18.13 -12.03
N GLY A 114 -7.20 18.52 -10.91
CA GLY A 114 -7.87 18.95 -9.69
C GLY A 114 -8.15 17.87 -8.66
N PHE A 115 -7.65 16.64 -8.83
CA PHE A 115 -7.80 15.59 -7.82
C PHE A 115 -6.51 15.38 -7.04
N THR A 116 -6.58 15.54 -5.72
CA THR A 116 -5.48 15.25 -4.81
C THR A 116 -5.84 14.00 -4.01
N PRO A 117 -5.18 12.86 -4.27
CA PRO A 117 -5.44 11.64 -3.51
C PRO A 117 -5.11 11.81 -2.03
N ALA A 118 -5.87 11.17 -1.17
CA ALA A 118 -5.59 11.14 0.26
C ALA A 118 -4.26 10.42 0.55
N ASP A 119 -3.61 10.82 1.64
CA ASP A 119 -2.39 10.19 2.13
C ASP A 119 -2.64 8.74 2.53
N ALA A 120 -1.78 7.82 2.09
CA ALA A 120 -1.94 6.39 2.33
C ALA A 120 -1.83 6.02 3.81
N ASP A 121 -0.97 6.69 4.59
CA ASP A 121 -0.85 6.40 6.03
C ASP A 121 -2.11 6.86 6.78
N THR A 122 -2.65 8.02 6.43
CA THR A 122 -3.91 8.50 7.00
C THR A 122 -5.04 7.50 6.76
N ARG A 123 -5.16 6.99 5.54
CA ARG A 123 -6.16 5.97 5.20
C ARG A 123 -5.90 4.64 5.92
N LEU A 124 -4.65 4.28 6.11
CA LEU A 124 -4.30 3.06 6.86
C LEU A 124 -4.76 3.16 8.31
N VAL A 125 -4.52 4.29 8.97
CA VAL A 125 -4.99 4.54 10.33
C VAL A 125 -6.50 4.44 10.43
N GLU A 126 -7.23 5.09 9.51
CA GLU A 126 -8.69 5.02 9.44
C GLU A 126 -9.19 3.59 9.21
N TYR A 127 -8.57 2.87 8.29
CA TYR A 127 -8.93 1.49 7.94
C TYR A 127 -8.79 0.53 9.13
N LEU A 128 -7.72 0.69 9.92
CA LEU A 128 -7.47 -0.17 11.09
C LEU A 128 -8.34 0.22 12.30
N ALA A 129 -8.94 1.41 12.29
CA ALA A 129 -9.86 1.86 13.34
C ALA A 129 -11.31 1.39 13.11
N GLU A 130 -11.61 0.84 11.94
CA GLU A 130 -12.96 0.31 11.62
C GLU A 130 -13.32 -0.94 12.42
#